data_35bbbc733e612d3eb593f45b23136674
#
_entry.id   35bbbc733e612d3eb593f45b23136674
#
_cell.length_a   1.000
_cell.length_b   1.000
_cell.length_c   1.000
_cell.angle_alpha   90.00
_cell.angle_beta   90.00
_cell.angle_gamma   90.00
#
_symmetry.space_group_name_H-M   'P 1'
#
loop_
_entity.id
_entity.type
_entity.pdbx_description
1 polymer ?
#
loop_
_entity_poly.entity_id
_entity_poly.type
_entity_poly.pdbx_seq_one_letter_code
_entity_poly.pdbx_strand_id
1 'polypeptide(L)'
;EPDCLTERAQYFASIGNNDKARAHFLDALKKCDVNTDKEIVFKVRHNYAQFLSGIQDHASAGEYYELAADILRNNPAEQAKFALESYLGGLNYSIAAKYEASNRMLNQALSVYAQMLPDKLDKYVDASVALCRNYGFTKEYGKALEILTKAEKLLPTGDKSDKMGEILRSRGSILYRQKQYVEAAANYQQAADIYKILPGSDVKYQDALSSLNRCHTMMGNETAARQTEQDAERQRMAVLNRLLKENLEQLDAYRLQWGEDGLMYVSALGTIADIYYTQGQTDKALAYMEPFLSSETTALRNLFRLSKADERLAFWKDIRSSLDSIPLRAANIAATGTPEQKQRFARLGYDALLFSKGIMLNSSIELESLIRASGDKSLLDQYNKATLMAEQILSMQSELPNATNQTEARKNIIRQKEEYEQLQLDLMRKSTDFGDYTRYLSVKWQDVQKHLHGNSIAIEFALIDDELLAPDKHLAAFVLRPGDTSPTAIKLMSQKLLSKEMQSPTAFTTTENGAHFWKALDEYISKADTIYFSPDGILHQLPVEYLPYGAGNLPLAFQKAVYRLSSTKEIALDKASLNYSSAALF
;
A
#
# COMPACT_ATOMS: atom_id res chain seq x y z
N GLU A 1 -6.97 16.66 31.53
CA GLU A 1 -5.87 17.04 30.62
C GLU A 1 -5.33 15.80 29.85
N PRO A 2 -4.98 14.63 30.49
CA PRO A 2 -4.49 13.45 29.75
C PRO A 2 -5.49 12.92 28.71
N ASP A 3 -6.77 12.96 29.02
CA ASP A 3 -7.85 12.47 28.13
C ASP A 3 -7.95 13.31 26.86
N CYS A 4 -7.93 14.64 26.98
CA CYS A 4 -7.93 15.56 25.84
C CYS A 4 -6.67 15.40 24.96
N LEU A 5 -5.50 15.15 25.55
CA LEU A 5 -4.27 14.86 24.82
C LEU A 5 -4.37 13.52 24.07
N THR A 6 -5.01 12.53 24.68
CA THR A 6 -5.27 11.23 24.06
C THR A 6 -6.20 11.36 22.84
N GLU A 7 -7.27 12.14 22.93
CA GLU A 7 -8.17 12.42 21.82
C GLU A 7 -7.45 13.14 20.66
N ARG A 8 -6.60 14.12 20.98
CA ARG A 8 -5.75 14.78 19.98
C ARG A 8 -4.78 13.80 19.33
N ALA A 9 -4.17 12.90 20.10
CA ALA A 9 -3.28 11.88 19.59
C ALA A 9 -4.01 10.95 18.62
N GLN A 10 -5.23 10.49 18.97
CA GLN A 10 -6.07 9.67 18.09
C GLN A 10 -6.46 10.41 16.81
N TYR A 11 -6.77 11.69 16.90
CA TYR A 11 -7.03 12.52 15.71
C TYR A 11 -5.81 12.56 14.81
N PHE A 12 -4.59 12.85 15.33
CA PHE A 12 -3.38 12.84 14.50
C PHE A 12 -3.06 11.46 13.94
N ALA A 13 -3.33 10.39 14.68
CA ALA A 13 -3.19 9.02 14.18
C ALA A 13 -4.15 8.73 13.03
N SER A 14 -5.41 9.19 13.11
CA SER A 14 -6.42 8.96 12.07
C SER A 14 -6.10 9.68 10.75
N ILE A 15 -5.37 10.80 10.81
CA ILE A 15 -4.89 11.52 9.62
C ILE A 15 -3.46 11.11 9.22
N GLY A 16 -2.91 10.03 9.78
CA GLY A 16 -1.60 9.47 9.45
C GLY A 16 -0.40 10.28 9.96
N ASN A 17 -0.60 11.31 10.78
CA ASN A 17 0.50 12.08 11.38
C ASN A 17 1.04 11.39 12.64
N ASN A 18 1.80 10.32 12.43
CA ASN A 18 2.28 9.44 13.48
C ASN A 18 3.23 10.13 14.47
N ASP A 19 4.00 11.13 14.03
CA ASP A 19 4.93 11.84 14.91
C ASP A 19 4.19 12.72 15.91
N LYS A 20 3.20 13.50 15.45
CA LYS A 20 2.34 14.29 16.34
C LYS A 20 1.48 13.40 17.24
N ALA A 21 0.93 12.30 16.68
CA ALA A 21 0.18 11.33 17.48
C ALA A 21 1.04 10.78 18.63
N ARG A 22 2.25 10.31 18.33
CA ARG A 22 3.22 9.81 19.33
C ARG A 22 3.55 10.88 20.37
N ALA A 23 3.82 12.11 19.94
CA ALA A 23 4.14 13.22 20.87
C ALA A 23 2.98 13.48 21.85
N HIS A 24 1.74 13.56 21.36
CA HIS A 24 0.58 13.78 22.22
C HIS A 24 0.28 12.60 23.16
N PHE A 25 0.48 11.35 22.73
CA PHE A 25 0.37 10.19 23.61
C PHE A 25 1.43 10.22 24.72
N LEU A 26 2.68 10.56 24.39
CA LEU A 26 3.75 10.68 25.39
C LEU A 26 3.49 11.83 26.38
N ASP A 27 2.92 12.94 25.91
CA ASP A 27 2.53 14.06 26.79
C ASP A 27 1.34 13.66 27.68
N ALA A 28 0.37 12.91 27.17
CA ALA A 28 -0.72 12.36 27.99
C ALA A 28 -0.18 11.44 29.10
N LEU A 29 0.76 10.56 28.77
CA LEU A 29 1.41 9.66 29.74
C LEU A 29 2.20 10.44 30.81
N LYS A 30 2.92 11.50 30.45
CA LYS A 30 3.64 12.35 31.40
C LYS A 30 2.72 13.09 32.38
N LYS A 31 1.49 13.38 31.96
CA LYS A 31 0.47 14.03 32.79
C LYS A 31 -0.27 13.07 33.73
N CYS A 32 -0.12 11.76 33.52
CA CYS A 32 -0.62 10.75 34.42
C CYS A 32 0.31 10.61 35.64
N ASP A 33 -0.15 11.04 36.77
CA ASP A 33 0.53 10.94 38.08
C ASP A 33 -0.17 9.94 39.00
N VAL A 34 0.31 9.81 40.25
CA VAL A 34 -0.25 8.92 41.27
C VAL A 34 -1.68 9.26 41.68
N ASN A 35 -2.13 10.50 41.44
CA ASN A 35 -3.46 10.99 41.76
C ASN A 35 -4.43 10.89 40.57
N THR A 36 -3.91 10.56 39.39
CA THR A 36 -4.74 10.41 38.17
C THR A 36 -5.65 9.19 38.31
N ASP A 37 -6.92 9.36 37.94
CA ASP A 37 -7.89 8.26 37.96
C ASP A 37 -7.35 7.07 37.15
N LYS A 38 -7.44 5.88 37.73
CA LYS A 38 -6.96 4.63 37.13
C LYS A 38 -7.62 4.35 35.79
N GLU A 39 -8.89 4.73 35.60
CA GLU A 39 -9.59 4.57 34.33
C GLU A 39 -8.97 5.47 33.25
N ILE A 40 -8.61 6.70 33.58
CA ILE A 40 -7.91 7.59 32.64
C ILE A 40 -6.53 7.03 32.28
N VAL A 41 -5.76 6.59 33.27
CA VAL A 41 -4.44 5.98 33.02
C VAL A 41 -4.55 4.74 32.14
N PHE A 42 -5.55 3.89 32.40
CA PHE A 42 -5.86 2.73 31.58
C PHE A 42 -6.16 3.15 30.12
N LYS A 43 -7.07 4.10 29.92
CA LYS A 43 -7.48 4.58 28.60
C LYS A 43 -6.29 5.14 27.80
N VAL A 44 -5.42 5.94 28.43
CA VAL A 44 -4.21 6.49 27.79
C VAL A 44 -3.29 5.36 27.32
N ARG A 45 -2.99 4.38 28.21
CA ARG A 45 -2.09 3.26 27.91
C ARG A 45 -2.66 2.34 26.81
N HIS A 46 -3.94 2.00 26.91
CA HIS A 46 -4.64 1.18 25.91
C HIS A 46 -4.60 1.83 24.52
N ASN A 47 -4.99 3.12 24.43
CA ASN A 47 -5.04 3.82 23.14
C ASN A 47 -3.63 4.01 22.55
N TYR A 48 -2.63 4.24 23.39
CA TYR A 48 -1.25 4.32 22.92
C TYR A 48 -0.73 2.97 22.43
N ALA A 49 -1.04 1.87 23.13
CA ALA A 49 -0.72 0.52 22.69
C ALA A 49 -1.37 0.20 21.34
N GLN A 50 -2.64 0.57 21.16
CA GLN A 50 -3.37 0.40 19.89
C GLN A 50 -2.71 1.19 18.76
N PHE A 51 -2.35 2.45 19.00
CA PHE A 51 -1.61 3.27 18.03
C PHE A 51 -0.26 2.64 17.66
N LEU A 52 0.54 2.21 18.64
CA LEU A 52 1.83 1.56 18.40
C LEU A 52 1.69 0.29 17.59
N SER A 53 0.67 -0.53 17.88
CA SER A 53 0.34 -1.72 17.08
C SER A 53 -0.01 -1.35 15.63
N GLY A 54 -0.78 -0.28 15.43
CA GLY A 54 -1.17 0.21 14.10
C GLY A 54 0.03 0.68 13.25
N ILE A 55 1.04 1.27 13.88
CA ILE A 55 2.29 1.67 13.20
C ILE A 55 3.37 0.59 13.20
N GLN A 56 3.00 -0.66 13.52
CA GLN A 56 3.85 -1.86 13.56
C GLN A 56 4.98 -1.84 14.62
N ASP A 57 4.92 -0.94 15.60
CA ASP A 57 5.81 -0.97 16.77
C ASP A 57 5.28 -1.99 17.82
N HIS A 58 5.27 -3.27 17.42
CA HIS A 58 4.66 -4.34 18.20
C HIS A 58 5.36 -4.60 19.54
N ALA A 59 6.65 -4.34 19.62
CA ALA A 59 7.39 -4.51 20.88
C ALA A 59 6.89 -3.53 21.95
N SER A 60 6.82 -2.25 21.62
CA SER A 60 6.29 -1.20 22.50
C SER A 60 4.79 -1.36 22.73
N ALA A 61 4.02 -1.75 21.69
CA ALA A 61 2.59 -2.02 21.86
C ALA A 61 2.34 -3.09 22.93
N GLY A 62 3.10 -4.19 22.90
CA GLY A 62 3.05 -5.24 23.91
C GLY A 62 3.29 -4.73 25.33
N GLU A 63 4.30 -3.87 25.51
CA GLU A 63 4.63 -3.26 26.80
C GLU A 63 3.50 -2.37 27.34
N TYR A 64 2.89 -1.55 26.50
CA TYR A 64 1.80 -0.69 26.93
C TYR A 64 0.48 -1.43 27.16
N TYR A 65 0.19 -2.51 26.45
CA TYR A 65 -0.91 -3.40 26.78
C TYR A 65 -0.68 -4.12 28.11
N GLU A 66 0.54 -4.56 28.42
CA GLU A 66 0.88 -5.14 29.72
C GLU A 66 0.69 -4.13 30.85
N LEU A 67 1.15 -2.87 30.67
CA LEU A 67 0.96 -1.78 31.62
C LEU A 67 -0.53 -1.40 31.79
N ALA A 68 -1.35 -1.54 30.76
CA ALA A 68 -2.80 -1.35 30.85
C ALA A 68 -3.46 -2.52 31.62
N ALA A 69 -3.08 -3.75 31.33
CA ALA A 69 -3.55 -4.94 32.04
C ALA A 69 -3.25 -4.88 33.53
N ASP A 70 -2.05 -4.42 33.93
CA ASP A 70 -1.65 -4.33 35.34
C ASP A 70 -2.58 -3.47 36.19
N ILE A 71 -3.19 -2.41 35.61
CA ILE A 71 -4.18 -1.58 36.30
C ILE A 71 -5.41 -2.40 36.72
N LEU A 72 -5.80 -3.34 35.87
CA LEU A 72 -7.04 -4.13 35.99
C LEU A 72 -6.83 -5.45 36.75
N ARG A 73 -5.60 -5.89 36.95
CA ARG A 73 -5.22 -7.23 37.45
C ARG A 73 -5.97 -7.64 38.71
N ASN A 74 -6.10 -6.75 39.67
CA ASN A 74 -6.69 -7.03 41.00
C ASN A 74 -8.14 -6.51 41.12
N ASN A 75 -8.79 -6.16 40.02
CA ASN A 75 -10.18 -5.74 40.03
C ASN A 75 -11.10 -6.90 39.56
N PRO A 76 -11.87 -7.55 40.46
CA PRO A 76 -12.73 -8.66 40.07
C PRO A 76 -13.79 -8.30 39.03
N ALA A 77 -14.27 -7.04 39.03
CA ALA A 77 -15.26 -6.56 38.05
C ALA A 77 -14.69 -6.39 36.65
N GLU A 78 -13.38 -6.22 36.51
CA GLU A 78 -12.71 -5.91 35.24
C GLU A 78 -11.88 -7.08 34.67
N GLN A 79 -12.10 -8.31 35.19
CA GLN A 79 -11.31 -9.48 34.76
C GLN A 79 -11.43 -9.75 33.26
N ALA A 80 -12.59 -9.50 32.65
CA ALA A 80 -12.75 -9.66 31.21
C ALA A 80 -11.88 -8.67 30.38
N LYS A 81 -11.76 -7.42 30.85
CA LYS A 81 -10.88 -6.41 30.26
C LYS A 81 -9.41 -6.77 30.50
N PHE A 82 -9.06 -7.18 31.72
CA PHE A 82 -7.70 -7.67 32.03
C PHE A 82 -7.27 -8.80 31.06
N ALA A 83 -8.15 -9.77 30.82
CA ALA A 83 -7.88 -10.87 29.90
C ALA A 83 -7.72 -10.37 28.44
N LEU A 84 -8.52 -9.41 28.03
CA LEU A 84 -8.41 -8.81 26.69
C LEU A 84 -7.08 -8.08 26.50
N GLU A 85 -6.68 -7.22 27.45
CA GLU A 85 -5.39 -6.52 27.40
C GLU A 85 -4.23 -7.51 27.40
N SER A 86 -4.31 -8.55 28.25
CA SER A 86 -3.32 -9.63 28.29
C SER A 86 -3.23 -10.37 26.95
N TYR A 87 -4.36 -10.63 26.30
CA TYR A 87 -4.40 -11.26 24.99
C TYR A 87 -3.78 -10.36 23.91
N LEU A 88 -4.16 -9.08 23.85
CA LEU A 88 -3.63 -8.11 22.87
C LEU A 88 -2.12 -7.88 23.07
N GLY A 89 -1.67 -7.75 24.31
CA GLY A 89 -0.25 -7.64 24.64
C GLY A 89 0.53 -8.89 24.22
N GLY A 90 -0.03 -10.06 24.51
CA GLY A 90 0.54 -11.33 24.09
C GLY A 90 0.67 -11.47 22.58
N LEU A 91 -0.35 -11.07 21.82
CA LEU A 91 -0.28 -11.06 20.33
C LEU A 91 0.82 -10.14 19.81
N ASN A 92 0.92 -8.92 20.32
CA ASN A 92 1.93 -7.97 19.92
C ASN A 92 3.36 -8.46 20.25
N TYR A 93 3.57 -8.99 21.46
CA TYR A 93 4.84 -9.63 21.80
C TYR A 93 5.19 -10.83 20.91
N SER A 94 4.18 -11.60 20.48
CA SER A 94 4.38 -12.72 19.54
C SER A 94 4.90 -12.23 18.18
N ILE A 95 4.30 -11.17 17.64
CA ILE A 95 4.74 -10.56 16.37
C ILE A 95 6.15 -9.99 16.50
N ALA A 96 6.47 -9.37 17.64
CA ALA A 96 7.80 -8.87 17.96
C ALA A 96 8.83 -9.98 18.29
N ALA A 97 8.45 -11.28 18.17
CA ALA A 97 9.26 -12.43 18.53
C ALA A 97 9.71 -12.49 20.01
N LYS A 98 9.07 -11.71 20.91
CA LYS A 98 9.29 -11.76 22.36
C LYS A 98 8.45 -12.90 22.99
N TYR A 99 8.74 -14.15 22.63
CA TYR A 99 7.87 -15.30 22.92
C TYR A 99 7.66 -15.56 24.42
N GLU A 100 8.64 -15.33 25.28
CA GLU A 100 8.49 -15.50 26.74
C GLU A 100 7.46 -14.53 27.32
N ALA A 101 7.57 -13.24 26.98
CA ALA A 101 6.61 -12.23 27.40
C ALA A 101 5.21 -12.51 26.82
N SER A 102 5.16 -12.88 25.55
CA SER A 102 3.92 -13.28 24.88
C SER A 102 3.24 -14.46 25.59
N ASN A 103 3.99 -15.52 25.87
CA ASN A 103 3.45 -16.72 26.56
C ASN A 103 2.94 -16.38 27.97
N ARG A 104 3.64 -15.51 28.71
CA ARG A 104 3.19 -15.05 30.03
C ARG A 104 1.84 -14.35 29.92
N MET A 105 1.70 -13.40 29.02
CA MET A 105 0.48 -12.62 28.81
C MET A 105 -0.68 -13.47 28.29
N LEU A 106 -0.44 -14.34 27.30
CA LEU A 106 -1.46 -15.24 26.77
C LEU A 106 -1.95 -16.26 27.81
N ASN A 107 -1.07 -16.77 28.67
CA ASN A 107 -1.48 -17.66 29.77
C ASN A 107 -2.32 -16.93 30.82
N GLN A 108 -2.05 -15.65 31.10
CA GLN A 108 -2.91 -14.84 31.97
C GLN A 108 -4.32 -14.71 31.35
N ALA A 109 -4.40 -14.34 30.07
CA ALA A 109 -5.68 -14.27 29.36
C ALA A 109 -6.42 -15.61 29.38
N LEU A 110 -5.73 -16.71 29.07
CA LEU A 110 -6.29 -18.05 29.02
C LEU A 110 -6.84 -18.50 30.38
N SER A 111 -6.11 -18.21 31.46
CA SER A 111 -6.56 -18.55 32.84
C SER A 111 -7.87 -17.86 33.20
N VAL A 112 -8.04 -16.58 32.80
CA VAL A 112 -9.28 -15.86 33.06
C VAL A 112 -10.41 -16.34 32.15
N TYR A 113 -10.16 -16.54 30.85
CA TYR A 113 -11.18 -17.03 29.92
C TYR A 113 -11.67 -18.44 30.34
N ALA A 114 -10.78 -19.28 30.89
CA ALA A 114 -11.16 -20.58 31.39
C ALA A 114 -12.20 -20.52 32.54
N GLN A 115 -12.11 -19.47 33.39
CA GLN A 115 -13.08 -19.25 34.46
C GLN A 115 -14.43 -18.69 33.97
N MET A 116 -14.45 -18.17 32.74
CA MET A 116 -15.61 -17.56 32.09
C MET A 116 -16.25 -18.45 31.02
N LEU A 117 -15.93 -19.74 31.02
CA LEU A 117 -16.57 -20.69 30.12
C LEU A 117 -18.03 -20.96 30.55
N PRO A 118 -18.98 -21.19 29.63
CA PRO A 118 -18.77 -21.24 28.17
C PRO A 118 -18.77 -19.89 27.46
N ASP A 119 -19.10 -18.76 28.13
CA ASP A 119 -19.36 -17.44 27.50
C ASP A 119 -18.13 -16.89 26.76
N LYS A 120 -16.93 -17.27 27.15
CA LYS A 120 -15.68 -16.83 26.54
C LYS A 120 -14.93 -17.93 25.79
N LEU A 121 -15.66 -18.94 25.30
CA LEU A 121 -15.08 -20.07 24.58
C LEU A 121 -14.27 -19.63 23.35
N ASP A 122 -14.82 -18.72 22.54
CA ASP A 122 -14.11 -18.20 21.37
C ASP A 122 -12.78 -17.56 21.74
N LYS A 123 -12.76 -16.75 22.81
CA LYS A 123 -11.55 -16.08 23.29
C LYS A 123 -10.54 -17.08 23.89
N TYR A 124 -11.03 -18.13 24.53
CA TYR A 124 -10.19 -19.21 25.01
C TYR A 124 -9.49 -19.92 23.84
N VAL A 125 -10.22 -20.22 22.77
CA VAL A 125 -9.65 -20.84 21.56
C VAL A 125 -8.64 -19.91 20.90
N ASP A 126 -8.96 -18.61 20.74
CA ASP A 126 -8.05 -17.63 20.17
C ASP A 126 -6.71 -17.56 20.93
N ALA A 127 -6.77 -17.50 22.26
CA ALA A 127 -5.57 -17.47 23.10
C ALA A 127 -4.77 -18.78 23.01
N SER A 128 -5.48 -19.93 22.93
CA SER A 128 -4.85 -21.26 22.76
C SER A 128 -4.12 -21.37 21.42
N VAL A 129 -4.72 -20.88 20.34
CA VAL A 129 -4.11 -20.84 18.99
C VAL A 129 -2.87 -19.92 18.97
N ALA A 130 -2.94 -18.77 19.65
CA ALA A 130 -1.80 -17.86 19.75
C ALA A 130 -0.64 -18.50 20.53
N LEU A 131 -0.91 -19.15 21.66
CA LEU A 131 0.10 -19.89 22.42
C LEU A 131 0.69 -21.06 21.62
N CYS A 132 -0.16 -21.82 20.91
CA CYS A 132 0.31 -22.87 20.02
C CYS A 132 1.31 -22.35 18.99
N ARG A 133 1.04 -21.20 18.38
CA ARG A 133 1.93 -20.57 17.43
C ARG A 133 3.30 -20.25 18.05
N ASN A 134 3.32 -19.67 19.24
CA ASN A 134 4.56 -19.37 19.96
C ASN A 134 5.36 -20.64 20.29
N TYR A 135 4.71 -21.66 20.84
CA TYR A 135 5.35 -22.95 21.11
C TYR A 135 5.88 -23.61 19.83
N GLY A 136 5.22 -23.36 18.68
CA GLY A 136 5.72 -23.79 17.38
C GLY A 136 7.02 -23.09 16.97
N PHE A 137 7.18 -21.79 17.27
CA PHE A 137 8.40 -21.02 17.03
C PHE A 137 9.53 -21.41 17.99
N THR A 138 9.21 -21.66 19.26
CA THR A 138 10.20 -22.11 20.27
C THR A 138 10.48 -23.62 20.20
N LYS A 139 9.86 -24.33 19.23
CA LYS A 139 9.99 -25.80 19.02
C LYS A 139 9.46 -26.67 20.17
N GLU A 140 8.62 -26.11 21.02
CA GLU A 140 7.96 -26.82 22.12
C GLU A 140 6.66 -27.52 21.62
N TYR A 141 6.79 -28.35 20.59
CA TYR A 141 5.67 -28.92 19.85
C TYR A 141 4.69 -29.72 20.71
N GLY A 142 5.17 -30.40 21.76
CA GLY A 142 4.31 -31.14 22.71
C GLY A 142 3.33 -30.21 23.41
N LYS A 143 3.80 -29.06 23.93
CA LYS A 143 2.94 -28.06 24.56
C LYS A 143 1.96 -27.43 23.57
N ALA A 144 2.41 -27.20 22.32
CA ALA A 144 1.57 -26.67 21.26
C ALA A 144 0.37 -27.62 20.98
N LEU A 145 0.61 -28.91 20.83
CA LEU A 145 -0.44 -29.88 20.57
C LEU A 145 -1.36 -30.11 21.80
N GLU A 146 -0.80 -30.09 23.01
CA GLU A 146 -1.56 -30.21 24.25
C GLU A 146 -2.59 -29.09 24.42
N ILE A 147 -2.17 -27.83 24.20
CA ILE A 147 -3.05 -26.66 24.34
C ILE A 147 -4.20 -26.70 23.33
N LEU A 148 -3.94 -27.09 22.07
CA LEU A 148 -4.98 -27.26 21.06
C LEU A 148 -5.94 -28.41 21.41
N THR A 149 -5.45 -29.52 21.96
CA THR A 149 -6.29 -30.63 22.37
C THR A 149 -7.21 -30.26 23.54
N LYS A 150 -6.73 -29.39 24.45
CA LYS A 150 -7.58 -28.84 25.52
C LYS A 150 -8.69 -27.96 24.96
N ALA A 151 -8.34 -27.07 24.01
CA ALA A 151 -9.30 -26.20 23.36
C ALA A 151 -10.35 -26.97 22.53
N GLU A 152 -9.93 -27.98 21.78
CA GLU A 152 -10.82 -28.84 20.99
C GLU A 152 -11.85 -29.57 21.85
N LYS A 153 -11.45 -30.10 23.00
CA LYS A 153 -12.37 -30.82 23.93
C LYS A 153 -13.51 -29.95 24.48
N LEU A 154 -13.39 -28.64 24.41
CA LEU A 154 -14.42 -27.71 24.84
C LEU A 154 -15.44 -27.41 23.73
N LEU A 155 -15.12 -27.76 22.48
CA LEU A 155 -16.03 -27.62 21.35
C LEU A 155 -16.96 -28.86 21.26
N PRO A 156 -18.16 -28.72 20.67
CA PRO A 156 -19.07 -29.86 20.45
C PRO A 156 -18.42 -30.94 19.57
N THR A 157 -18.77 -32.19 19.80
CA THR A 157 -18.31 -33.30 18.96
C THR A 157 -18.79 -33.10 17.52
N GLY A 158 -17.87 -33.14 16.54
CA GLY A 158 -18.17 -32.92 15.12
C GLY A 158 -18.43 -31.46 14.76
N ASP A 159 -17.95 -30.53 15.60
CA ASP A 159 -18.06 -29.10 15.36
C ASP A 159 -17.42 -28.70 14.01
N LYS A 160 -18.13 -27.89 13.26
CA LYS A 160 -17.69 -27.31 11.96
C LYS A 160 -17.61 -25.78 12.02
N SER A 161 -17.40 -25.24 13.21
CA SER A 161 -17.22 -23.80 13.39
C SER A 161 -15.86 -23.32 12.86
N ASP A 162 -15.77 -22.02 12.68
CA ASP A 162 -14.52 -21.34 12.36
C ASP A 162 -13.41 -21.68 13.37
N LYS A 163 -13.76 -21.80 14.66
CA LYS A 163 -12.83 -22.14 15.74
C LYS A 163 -12.24 -23.54 15.61
N MET A 164 -13.04 -24.53 15.22
CA MET A 164 -12.53 -25.87 14.92
C MET A 164 -11.58 -25.83 13.72
N GLY A 165 -11.91 -25.08 12.67
CA GLY A 165 -11.03 -24.88 11.52
C GLY A 165 -9.68 -24.27 11.92
N GLU A 166 -9.67 -23.28 12.82
CA GLU A 166 -8.44 -22.65 13.33
C GLU A 166 -7.58 -23.63 14.16
N ILE A 167 -8.20 -24.47 15.01
CA ILE A 167 -7.49 -25.50 15.77
C ILE A 167 -6.84 -26.51 14.82
N LEU A 168 -7.59 -27.04 13.85
CA LEU A 168 -7.08 -28.02 12.89
C LEU A 168 -5.94 -27.45 12.03
N ARG A 169 -6.10 -26.22 11.51
CA ARG A 169 -5.06 -25.55 10.75
C ARG A 169 -3.79 -25.35 11.59
N SER A 170 -3.94 -24.94 12.84
CA SER A 170 -2.80 -24.73 13.75
C SER A 170 -2.11 -26.06 14.11
N ARG A 171 -2.88 -27.13 14.33
CA ARG A 171 -2.34 -28.49 14.55
C ARG A 171 -1.57 -28.96 13.31
N GLY A 172 -2.13 -28.79 12.13
CA GLY A 172 -1.46 -29.09 10.86
C GLY A 172 -0.11 -28.35 10.74
N SER A 173 -0.06 -27.08 11.15
CA SER A 173 1.19 -26.30 11.12
C SER A 173 2.26 -26.86 12.06
N ILE A 174 1.90 -27.32 13.26
CA ILE A 174 2.85 -27.95 14.20
C ILE A 174 3.35 -29.28 13.66
N LEU A 175 2.46 -30.12 13.16
CA LEU A 175 2.81 -31.43 12.57
C LEU A 175 3.71 -31.27 11.34
N TYR A 176 3.45 -30.27 10.49
CA TYR A 176 4.32 -29.93 9.36
C TYR A 176 5.74 -29.56 9.82
N ARG A 177 5.88 -28.75 10.87
CA ARG A 177 7.18 -28.39 11.47
C ARG A 177 7.90 -29.62 12.07
N GLN A 178 7.15 -30.61 12.56
CA GLN A 178 7.67 -31.90 12.99
C GLN A 178 8.01 -32.85 11.84
N LYS A 179 7.78 -32.44 10.58
CA LYS A 179 7.92 -33.26 9.36
C LYS A 179 6.94 -34.44 9.28
N GLN A 180 5.85 -34.42 10.07
CA GLN A 180 4.75 -35.38 10.01
C GLN A 180 3.74 -34.93 8.94
N TYR A 181 4.16 -35.04 7.68
CA TYR A 181 3.44 -34.43 6.55
C TYR A 181 2.09 -35.10 6.27
N VAL A 182 1.95 -36.40 6.54
CA VAL A 182 0.70 -37.14 6.33
C VAL A 182 -0.38 -36.64 7.30
N GLU A 183 -0.05 -36.58 8.58
CA GLU A 183 -0.95 -36.11 9.64
C GLU A 183 -1.23 -34.61 9.49
N ALA A 184 -0.23 -33.81 9.06
CA ALA A 184 -0.40 -32.40 8.75
C ALA A 184 -1.41 -32.21 7.61
N ALA A 185 -1.27 -32.98 6.52
CA ALA A 185 -2.18 -32.93 5.38
C ALA A 185 -3.62 -33.27 5.78
N ALA A 186 -3.82 -34.31 6.62
CA ALA A 186 -5.14 -34.67 7.11
C ALA A 186 -5.81 -33.55 7.90
N ASN A 187 -5.05 -32.85 8.77
CA ASN A 187 -5.57 -31.71 9.52
C ASN A 187 -5.88 -30.50 8.63
N TYR A 188 -5.03 -30.19 7.65
CA TYR A 188 -5.29 -29.10 6.69
C TYR A 188 -6.48 -29.40 5.79
N GLN A 189 -6.66 -30.66 5.38
CA GLN A 189 -7.85 -31.09 4.60
C GLN A 189 -9.13 -30.87 5.41
N GLN A 190 -9.17 -31.32 6.66
CA GLN A 190 -10.33 -31.11 7.52
C GLN A 190 -10.62 -29.62 7.76
N ALA A 191 -9.59 -28.79 7.96
CA ALA A 191 -9.74 -27.34 8.07
C ALA A 191 -10.31 -26.75 6.77
N ALA A 192 -9.81 -27.17 5.61
CA ALA A 192 -10.31 -26.75 4.31
C ALA A 192 -11.78 -27.12 4.11
N ASP A 193 -12.18 -28.36 4.49
CA ASP A 193 -13.57 -28.82 4.38
C ASP A 193 -14.53 -27.98 5.24
N ILE A 194 -14.07 -27.55 6.42
CA ILE A 194 -14.84 -26.62 7.27
C ILE A 194 -14.95 -25.24 6.63
N TYR A 195 -13.83 -24.64 6.23
CA TYR A 195 -13.84 -23.29 5.68
C TYR A 195 -14.58 -23.19 4.33
N LYS A 196 -14.61 -24.27 3.56
CA LYS A 196 -15.35 -24.34 2.30
C LYS A 196 -16.84 -24.07 2.44
N ILE A 197 -17.43 -24.45 3.59
CA ILE A 197 -18.88 -24.32 3.84
C ILE A 197 -19.23 -23.08 4.66
N LEU A 198 -18.24 -22.37 5.22
CA LEU A 198 -18.45 -21.20 6.07
C LEU A 198 -18.45 -19.92 5.24
N PRO A 199 -19.53 -19.11 5.30
CA PRO A 199 -19.57 -17.81 4.61
C PRO A 199 -18.43 -16.91 5.08
N GLY A 200 -17.78 -16.21 4.14
CA GLY A 200 -16.70 -15.26 4.44
C GLY A 200 -15.35 -15.90 4.79
N SER A 201 -15.22 -17.23 4.71
CA SER A 201 -13.97 -17.94 5.02
C SER A 201 -13.10 -18.24 3.80
N ASP A 202 -13.32 -17.54 2.68
CA ASP A 202 -12.59 -17.78 1.42
C ASP A 202 -11.06 -17.70 1.59
N VAL A 203 -10.55 -16.72 2.33
CA VAL A 203 -9.11 -16.55 2.59
C VAL A 203 -8.56 -17.70 3.44
N LYS A 204 -9.28 -18.09 4.52
CA LYS A 204 -8.89 -19.22 5.37
C LYS A 204 -8.90 -20.54 4.59
N TYR A 205 -9.86 -20.71 3.68
CA TYR A 205 -9.93 -21.87 2.79
C TYR A 205 -8.72 -21.93 1.85
N GLN A 206 -8.35 -20.80 1.23
CA GLN A 206 -7.15 -20.69 0.39
C GLN A 206 -5.87 -21.01 1.17
N ASP A 207 -5.72 -20.47 2.37
CA ASP A 207 -4.57 -20.75 3.26
C ASP A 207 -4.46 -22.24 3.60
N ALA A 208 -5.59 -22.88 3.88
CA ALA A 208 -5.64 -24.31 4.18
C ALA A 208 -5.22 -25.16 2.97
N LEU A 209 -5.74 -24.84 1.77
CA LEU A 209 -5.35 -25.51 0.51
C LEU A 209 -3.88 -25.29 0.18
N SER A 210 -3.35 -24.09 0.35
CA SER A 210 -1.93 -23.79 0.12
C SER A 210 -1.02 -24.60 1.07
N SER A 211 -1.44 -24.74 2.34
CA SER A 211 -0.72 -25.54 3.33
C SER A 211 -0.81 -27.04 3.03
N LEU A 212 -1.96 -27.52 2.56
CA LEU A 212 -2.17 -28.89 2.11
C LEU A 212 -1.30 -29.22 0.89
N ASN A 213 -1.24 -28.32 -0.10
CA ASN A 213 -0.38 -28.45 -1.27
C ASN A 213 1.09 -28.61 -0.89
N ARG A 214 1.57 -27.77 0.04
CA ARG A 214 2.95 -27.90 0.58
C ARG A 214 3.20 -29.27 1.22
N CYS A 215 2.23 -29.82 1.95
CA CYS A 215 2.36 -31.17 2.50
C CYS A 215 2.49 -32.23 1.40
N HIS A 216 1.65 -32.18 0.36
CA HIS A 216 1.69 -33.10 -0.77
C HIS A 216 3.03 -33.00 -1.53
N THR A 217 3.55 -31.79 -1.73
CA THR A 217 4.87 -31.55 -2.35
C THR A 217 5.99 -32.18 -1.51
N MET A 218 5.97 -31.99 -0.18
CA MET A 218 6.98 -32.56 0.73
C MET A 218 6.91 -34.09 0.82
N MET A 219 5.77 -34.70 0.53
CA MET A 219 5.59 -36.15 0.43
C MET A 219 5.96 -36.72 -0.96
N GLY A 220 6.30 -35.86 -1.93
CA GLY A 220 6.52 -36.27 -3.31
C GLY A 220 5.25 -36.72 -4.06
N ASN A 221 4.07 -36.40 -3.53
CA ASN A 221 2.79 -36.73 -4.14
C ASN A 221 2.37 -35.65 -5.14
N GLU A 222 3.01 -35.63 -6.32
CA GLU A 222 2.77 -34.63 -7.35
C GLU A 222 1.31 -34.58 -7.83
N THR A 223 0.63 -35.73 -7.93
CA THR A 223 -0.76 -35.79 -8.36
C THR A 223 -1.69 -35.05 -7.39
N ALA A 224 -1.56 -35.32 -6.10
CA ALA A 224 -2.35 -34.65 -5.08
C ALA A 224 -1.98 -33.15 -4.97
N ALA A 225 -0.70 -32.80 -5.11
CA ALA A 225 -0.25 -31.41 -5.14
C ALA A 225 -0.90 -30.63 -6.29
N ARG A 226 -0.85 -31.16 -7.52
CA ARG A 226 -1.51 -30.54 -8.70
C ARG A 226 -3.02 -30.41 -8.53
N GLN A 227 -3.68 -31.45 -7.98
CA GLN A 227 -5.12 -31.38 -7.73
C GLN A 227 -5.47 -30.28 -6.73
N THR A 228 -4.74 -30.20 -5.63
CA THR A 228 -4.95 -29.16 -4.59
C THR A 228 -4.70 -27.74 -5.15
N GLU A 229 -3.69 -27.59 -6.00
CA GLU A 229 -3.40 -26.32 -6.70
C GLU A 229 -4.55 -25.92 -7.63
N GLN A 230 -5.09 -26.88 -8.41
CA GLN A 230 -6.25 -26.62 -9.26
C GLN A 230 -7.50 -26.25 -8.47
N ASP A 231 -7.71 -26.87 -7.33
CA ASP A 231 -8.84 -26.55 -6.43
C ASP A 231 -8.67 -25.14 -5.82
N ALA A 232 -7.47 -24.78 -5.41
CA ALA A 232 -7.14 -23.44 -4.93
C ALA A 232 -7.35 -22.37 -6.01
N GLU A 233 -6.88 -22.61 -7.23
CA GLU A 233 -7.07 -21.68 -8.35
C GLU A 233 -8.55 -21.56 -8.76
N ARG A 234 -9.29 -22.66 -8.76
CA ARG A 234 -10.73 -22.64 -9.03
C ARG A 234 -11.51 -21.81 -8.01
N GLN A 235 -11.15 -21.93 -6.73
CA GLN A 235 -11.75 -21.12 -5.67
C GLN A 235 -11.37 -19.64 -5.80
N ARG A 236 -10.10 -19.35 -6.06
CA ARG A 236 -9.63 -17.99 -6.31
C ARG A 236 -10.42 -17.32 -7.43
N MET A 237 -10.59 -18.03 -8.55
CA MET A 237 -11.37 -17.53 -9.68
C MET A 237 -12.86 -17.33 -9.35
N ALA A 238 -13.44 -18.19 -8.52
CA ALA A 238 -14.83 -18.02 -8.06
C ALA A 238 -15.01 -16.75 -7.22
N VAL A 239 -14.06 -16.46 -6.30
CA VAL A 239 -14.06 -15.22 -5.50
C VAL A 239 -13.89 -14.00 -6.40
N LEU A 240 -12.93 -14.01 -7.33
CA LEU A 240 -12.72 -12.93 -8.28
C LEU A 240 -13.95 -12.66 -9.15
N ASN A 241 -14.61 -13.71 -9.63
CA ASN A 241 -15.84 -13.57 -10.43
C ASN A 241 -16.99 -12.97 -9.62
N ARG A 242 -17.13 -13.33 -8.34
CA ARG A 242 -18.13 -12.73 -7.44
C ARG A 242 -17.84 -11.23 -7.24
N LEU A 243 -16.61 -10.87 -6.88
CA LEU A 243 -16.19 -9.48 -6.69
C LEU A 243 -16.35 -8.66 -7.99
N LEU A 244 -16.01 -9.25 -9.13
CA LEU A 244 -16.19 -8.62 -10.44
C LEU A 244 -17.67 -8.30 -10.69
N LYS A 245 -18.55 -9.26 -10.46
CA LYS A 245 -20.00 -9.08 -10.63
C LYS A 245 -20.53 -7.98 -9.73
N GLU A 246 -20.21 -8.01 -8.43
CA GLU A 246 -20.62 -7.01 -7.44
C GLU A 246 -20.17 -5.59 -7.85
N ASN A 247 -18.90 -5.43 -8.25
CA ASN A 247 -18.38 -4.12 -8.68
C ASN A 247 -19.01 -3.64 -10.00
N LEU A 248 -19.22 -4.53 -10.97
CA LEU A 248 -19.90 -4.15 -12.23
C LEU A 248 -21.36 -3.72 -12.00
N GLU A 249 -22.09 -4.40 -11.12
CA GLU A 249 -23.48 -4.05 -10.78
C GLU A 249 -23.57 -2.71 -10.05
N GLN A 250 -22.56 -2.34 -9.28
CA GLN A 250 -22.53 -1.10 -8.50
C GLN A 250 -21.90 0.09 -9.25
N LEU A 251 -21.16 -0.14 -10.33
CA LEU A 251 -20.31 0.86 -10.97
C LEU A 251 -21.09 2.12 -11.40
N ASP A 252 -22.23 1.95 -12.08
CA ASP A 252 -23.06 3.07 -12.52
C ASP A 252 -23.71 3.80 -11.34
N ALA A 253 -24.10 3.07 -10.29
CA ALA A 253 -24.63 3.67 -9.08
C ALA A 253 -23.57 4.53 -8.37
N TYR A 254 -22.34 4.04 -8.26
CA TYR A 254 -21.21 4.79 -7.69
C TYR A 254 -20.90 6.05 -8.52
N ARG A 255 -20.90 5.95 -9.86
CA ARG A 255 -20.70 7.11 -10.75
C ARG A 255 -21.80 8.17 -10.55
N LEU A 256 -23.04 7.74 -10.49
CA LEU A 256 -24.18 8.65 -10.29
C LEU A 256 -24.20 9.28 -8.89
N GLN A 257 -23.77 8.54 -7.88
CA GLN A 257 -23.81 8.98 -6.49
C GLN A 257 -22.61 9.86 -6.10
N TRP A 258 -21.41 9.50 -6.56
CA TRP A 258 -20.16 10.09 -6.09
C TRP A 258 -19.41 10.90 -7.16
N GLY A 259 -19.86 10.82 -8.44
CA GLY A 259 -19.17 11.39 -9.59
C GLY A 259 -18.01 10.52 -10.08
N GLU A 260 -17.40 10.92 -11.20
CA GLU A 260 -16.29 10.18 -11.82
C GLU A 260 -14.97 10.32 -11.04
N ASP A 261 -14.84 11.30 -10.18
CA ASP A 261 -13.73 11.51 -9.25
C ASP A 261 -14.03 11.01 -7.82
N GLY A 262 -15.19 10.37 -7.63
CA GLY A 262 -15.60 9.84 -6.32
C GLY A 262 -14.85 8.57 -5.96
N LEU A 263 -14.35 8.48 -4.71
CA LEU A 263 -13.51 7.38 -4.22
C LEU A 263 -14.10 5.99 -4.50
N MET A 264 -15.41 5.80 -4.32
CA MET A 264 -16.06 4.50 -4.54
C MET A 264 -16.09 4.11 -6.02
N TYR A 265 -16.31 5.08 -6.92
CA TYR A 265 -16.26 4.83 -8.37
C TYR A 265 -14.86 4.49 -8.83
N VAL A 266 -13.87 5.28 -8.40
CA VAL A 266 -12.46 5.05 -8.73
C VAL A 266 -11.97 3.69 -8.21
N SER A 267 -12.29 3.35 -6.95
CA SER A 267 -11.96 2.05 -6.36
C SER A 267 -12.59 0.88 -7.12
N ALA A 268 -13.85 1.01 -7.54
CA ALA A 268 -14.53 -0.02 -8.33
C ALA A 268 -13.88 -0.20 -9.72
N LEU A 269 -13.51 0.89 -10.40
CA LEU A 269 -12.79 0.81 -11.68
C LEU A 269 -11.45 0.09 -11.53
N GLY A 270 -10.66 0.44 -10.51
CA GLY A 270 -9.39 -0.22 -10.21
C GLY A 270 -9.58 -1.72 -9.93
N THR A 271 -10.53 -2.07 -9.07
CA THR A 271 -10.85 -3.46 -8.74
C THR A 271 -11.25 -4.27 -9.97
N ILE A 272 -12.13 -3.73 -10.83
CA ILE A 272 -12.57 -4.39 -12.06
C ILE A 272 -11.38 -4.59 -13.01
N ALA A 273 -10.54 -3.55 -13.20
CA ALA A 273 -9.35 -3.63 -14.04
C ALA A 273 -8.39 -4.71 -13.54
N ASP A 274 -8.16 -4.79 -12.24
CA ASP A 274 -7.29 -5.75 -11.58
C ASP A 274 -7.77 -7.19 -11.77
N ILE A 275 -9.07 -7.40 -11.59
CA ILE A 275 -9.66 -8.74 -11.77
C ILE A 275 -9.53 -9.19 -13.22
N TYR A 276 -9.87 -8.33 -14.19
CA TYR A 276 -9.72 -8.68 -15.60
C TYR A 276 -8.26 -8.95 -15.97
N TYR A 277 -7.31 -8.15 -15.46
CA TYR A 277 -5.89 -8.38 -15.67
C TYR A 277 -5.44 -9.73 -15.11
N THR A 278 -5.83 -10.06 -13.88
CA THR A 278 -5.53 -11.33 -13.21
C THR A 278 -6.11 -12.53 -13.97
N GLN A 279 -7.26 -12.35 -14.62
CA GLN A 279 -7.90 -13.38 -15.46
C GLN A 279 -7.29 -13.49 -16.87
N GLY A 280 -6.26 -12.70 -17.19
CA GLY A 280 -5.67 -12.65 -18.52
C GLY A 280 -6.53 -11.97 -19.59
N GLN A 281 -7.64 -11.32 -19.19
CA GLN A 281 -8.54 -10.59 -20.10
C GLN A 281 -8.02 -9.16 -20.32
N THR A 282 -6.83 -9.05 -20.92
CA THR A 282 -6.02 -7.82 -21.02
C THR A 282 -6.75 -6.64 -21.65
N ASP A 283 -7.57 -6.86 -22.69
CA ASP A 283 -8.30 -5.77 -23.36
C ASP A 283 -9.43 -5.23 -22.49
N LYS A 284 -10.10 -6.09 -21.73
CA LYS A 284 -11.09 -5.66 -20.75
C LYS A 284 -10.43 -4.93 -19.57
N ALA A 285 -9.27 -5.40 -19.12
CA ALA A 285 -8.48 -4.71 -18.10
C ALA A 285 -8.16 -3.28 -18.55
N LEU A 286 -7.70 -3.08 -19.79
CA LEU A 286 -7.44 -1.76 -20.37
C LEU A 286 -8.68 -0.86 -20.40
N ALA A 287 -9.84 -1.42 -20.77
CA ALA A 287 -11.09 -0.66 -20.85
C ALA A 287 -11.49 -0.02 -19.51
N TYR A 288 -11.07 -0.59 -18.37
CA TYR A 288 -11.32 -0.07 -17.03
C TYR A 288 -10.11 0.66 -16.44
N MET A 289 -8.89 0.29 -16.82
CA MET A 289 -7.67 0.91 -16.31
C MET A 289 -7.44 2.33 -16.85
N GLU A 290 -7.81 2.58 -18.12
CA GLU A 290 -7.73 3.91 -18.71
C GLU A 290 -8.62 4.93 -17.98
N PRO A 291 -9.94 4.69 -17.80
CA PRO A 291 -10.77 5.58 -16.98
C PRO A 291 -10.34 5.60 -15.50
N PHE A 292 -9.87 4.48 -14.93
CA PHE A 292 -9.33 4.44 -13.58
C PHE A 292 -8.20 5.45 -13.41
N LEU A 293 -7.14 5.40 -14.23
CA LEU A 293 -6.01 6.34 -14.13
C LEU A 293 -6.45 7.79 -14.29
N SER A 294 -7.39 8.05 -15.21
CA SER A 294 -7.92 9.40 -15.44
C SER A 294 -8.68 9.94 -14.22
N SER A 295 -9.57 9.12 -13.65
CA SER A 295 -10.39 9.48 -12.50
C SER A 295 -9.52 9.61 -11.24
N GLU A 296 -8.62 8.66 -10.99
CA GLU A 296 -7.71 8.67 -9.85
C GLU A 296 -6.81 9.90 -9.85
N THR A 297 -6.17 10.20 -10.98
CA THR A 297 -5.31 11.38 -11.08
C THR A 297 -6.10 12.68 -10.97
N THR A 298 -7.37 12.70 -11.36
CA THR A 298 -8.26 13.87 -11.19
C THR A 298 -8.66 14.03 -9.73
N ALA A 299 -9.09 12.97 -9.07
CA ALA A 299 -9.42 12.97 -7.64
C ALA A 299 -8.23 13.43 -6.79
N LEU A 300 -7.03 12.87 -7.07
CA LEU A 300 -5.80 13.25 -6.38
C LEU A 300 -5.39 14.70 -6.64
N ARG A 301 -5.49 15.19 -7.87
CA ARG A 301 -5.22 16.61 -8.15
C ARG A 301 -6.13 17.52 -7.35
N ASN A 302 -7.42 17.21 -7.29
CA ASN A 302 -8.39 17.99 -6.53
C ASN A 302 -8.08 17.97 -5.03
N LEU A 303 -7.76 16.80 -4.48
CA LEU A 303 -7.37 16.62 -3.09
C LEU A 303 -6.07 17.39 -2.75
N PHE A 304 -5.03 17.21 -3.56
CA PHE A 304 -3.70 17.77 -3.28
C PHE A 304 -3.62 19.28 -3.47
N ARG A 305 -4.50 19.89 -4.28
CA ARG A 305 -4.53 21.35 -4.45
C ARG A 305 -4.84 22.11 -3.18
N LEU A 306 -5.61 21.52 -2.27
CA LEU A 306 -6.18 22.19 -1.11
C LEU A 306 -5.76 21.57 0.22
N SER A 307 -5.09 20.42 0.19
CA SER A 307 -4.59 19.75 1.39
C SER A 307 -3.25 20.36 1.85
N LYS A 308 -3.01 20.33 3.16
CA LYS A 308 -1.71 20.67 3.74
C LYS A 308 -0.66 19.59 3.42
N ALA A 309 0.61 19.93 3.56
CA ALA A 309 1.71 19.02 3.19
C ALA A 309 1.67 17.67 3.94
N ASP A 310 1.33 17.68 5.23
CA ASP A 310 1.21 16.48 6.07
C ASP A 310 -0.01 15.62 5.67
N GLU A 311 -1.13 16.24 5.34
CA GLU A 311 -2.32 15.56 4.82
C GLU A 311 -2.04 14.90 3.46
N ARG A 312 -1.38 15.61 2.56
CA ARG A 312 -0.97 15.08 1.25
C ARG A 312 -0.09 13.83 1.39
N LEU A 313 0.88 13.87 2.32
CA LEU A 313 1.76 12.74 2.56
C LEU A 313 1.00 11.52 3.11
N ALA A 314 0.02 11.73 4.00
CA ALA A 314 -0.82 10.66 4.53
C ALA A 314 -1.65 10.01 3.42
N PHE A 315 -2.38 10.80 2.64
CA PHE A 315 -3.16 10.29 1.49
C PHE A 315 -2.28 9.56 0.47
N TRP A 316 -1.09 10.09 0.18
CA TRP A 316 -0.18 9.46 -0.77
C TRP A 316 0.26 8.07 -0.36
N LYS A 317 0.52 7.83 0.93
CA LYS A 317 0.89 6.50 1.44
C LYS A 317 -0.19 5.45 1.19
N ASP A 318 -1.46 5.83 1.30
CA ASP A 318 -2.58 4.91 1.14
C ASP A 318 -2.88 4.59 -0.34
N ILE A 319 -2.72 5.58 -1.22
CA ILE A 319 -3.16 5.49 -2.63
C ILE A 319 -2.02 5.08 -3.57
N ARG A 320 -0.76 5.29 -3.18
CA ARG A 320 0.40 5.02 -4.02
C ARG A 320 0.41 3.62 -4.65
N SER A 321 -0.01 2.60 -3.92
CA SER A 321 0.03 1.21 -4.38
C SER A 321 -0.84 0.97 -5.62
N SER A 322 -1.96 1.67 -5.76
CA SER A 322 -2.85 1.56 -6.93
C SER A 322 -2.18 2.08 -8.20
N LEU A 323 -1.49 3.22 -8.10
CA LEU A 323 -0.76 3.82 -9.23
C LEU A 323 0.52 3.04 -9.57
N ASP A 324 1.27 2.57 -8.57
CA ASP A 324 2.51 1.78 -8.76
C ASP A 324 2.24 0.43 -9.46
N SER A 325 1.02 -0.10 -9.37
CA SER A 325 0.60 -1.32 -10.06
C SER A 325 0.56 -1.18 -11.60
N ILE A 326 0.33 0.03 -12.13
CA ILE A 326 0.21 0.26 -13.58
C ILE A 326 1.54 0.09 -14.31
N PRO A 327 2.67 0.71 -13.89
CA PRO A 327 3.98 0.45 -14.46
C PRO A 327 4.40 -1.03 -14.39
N LEU A 328 4.08 -1.73 -13.30
CA LEU A 328 4.32 -3.18 -13.19
C LEU A 328 3.61 -3.96 -14.31
N ARG A 329 2.32 -3.70 -14.52
CA ARG A 329 1.53 -4.36 -15.57
C ARG A 329 2.05 -4.03 -16.96
N ALA A 330 2.42 -2.77 -17.20
CA ALA A 330 3.02 -2.34 -18.46
C ALA A 330 4.33 -3.10 -18.75
N ALA A 331 5.19 -3.26 -17.76
CA ALA A 331 6.43 -4.02 -17.88
C ALA A 331 6.19 -5.53 -18.14
N ASN A 332 5.17 -6.12 -17.52
CA ASN A 332 4.82 -7.52 -17.74
C ASN A 332 4.21 -7.74 -19.13
N ILE A 333 3.31 -6.87 -19.58
CA ILE A 333 2.68 -6.92 -20.91
C ILE A 333 3.70 -6.63 -22.02
N ALA A 334 4.77 -5.87 -21.75
CA ALA A 334 5.84 -5.63 -22.72
C ALA A 334 6.45 -6.92 -23.28
N ALA A 335 6.50 -8.00 -22.49
CA ALA A 335 7.01 -9.30 -22.95
C ALA A 335 5.96 -10.11 -23.75
N THR A 336 4.69 -10.11 -23.33
CA THR A 336 3.69 -11.09 -23.76
C THR A 336 2.50 -10.52 -24.55
N GLY A 337 2.25 -9.21 -24.45
CA GLY A 337 1.08 -8.55 -25.04
C GLY A 337 1.15 -8.40 -26.55
N THR A 338 0.01 -8.12 -27.17
CA THR A 338 -0.07 -7.70 -28.58
C THR A 338 0.57 -6.30 -28.74
N PRO A 339 0.95 -5.90 -29.96
CA PRO A 339 1.52 -4.57 -30.19
C PRO A 339 0.62 -3.43 -29.66
N GLU A 340 -0.69 -3.53 -29.83
CA GLU A 340 -1.64 -2.54 -29.34
C GLU A 340 -1.69 -2.52 -27.79
N GLN A 341 -1.77 -3.68 -27.15
CA GLN A 341 -1.74 -3.79 -25.70
C GLN A 341 -0.45 -3.22 -25.10
N LYS A 342 0.71 -3.53 -25.69
CA LYS A 342 2.01 -2.97 -25.28
C LYS A 342 2.01 -1.45 -25.32
N GLN A 343 1.52 -0.86 -26.42
CA GLN A 343 1.45 0.59 -26.57
C GLN A 343 0.51 1.23 -25.53
N ARG A 344 -0.70 0.68 -25.36
CA ARG A 344 -1.69 1.23 -24.43
C ARG A 344 -1.21 1.15 -22.97
N PHE A 345 -0.67 0.01 -22.55
CA PHE A 345 -0.10 -0.14 -21.20
C PHE A 345 1.13 0.76 -20.99
N ALA A 346 2.00 0.90 -21.99
CA ALA A 346 3.17 1.78 -21.88
C ALA A 346 2.79 3.25 -21.71
N ARG A 347 1.74 3.72 -22.41
CA ARG A 347 1.18 5.09 -22.22
C ARG A 347 0.68 5.29 -20.80
N LEU A 348 -0.12 4.33 -20.29
CA LEU A 348 -0.64 4.38 -18.93
C LEU A 348 0.47 4.34 -17.89
N GLY A 349 1.46 3.46 -18.07
CA GLY A 349 2.60 3.34 -17.16
C GLY A 349 3.45 4.61 -17.12
N TYR A 350 3.71 5.21 -18.27
CA TYR A 350 4.46 6.47 -18.33
C TYR A 350 3.69 7.62 -17.66
N ASP A 351 2.40 7.78 -17.97
CA ASP A 351 1.54 8.80 -17.36
C ASP A 351 1.42 8.62 -15.84
N ALA A 352 1.29 7.39 -15.36
CA ALA A 352 1.27 7.09 -13.93
C ALA A 352 2.58 7.49 -13.23
N LEU A 353 3.74 7.24 -13.87
CA LEU A 353 5.06 7.64 -13.35
C LEU A 353 5.24 9.15 -13.36
N LEU A 354 4.85 9.84 -14.45
CA LEU A 354 4.88 11.30 -14.50
C LEU A 354 4.04 11.90 -13.36
N PHE A 355 2.87 11.34 -13.10
CA PHE A 355 2.00 11.80 -12.03
C PHE A 355 2.62 11.51 -10.64
N SER A 356 3.02 10.26 -10.36
CA SER A 356 3.46 9.83 -9.04
C SER A 356 4.77 10.50 -8.60
N LYS A 357 5.78 10.57 -9.48
CA LYS A 357 7.06 11.22 -9.17
C LYS A 357 6.94 12.71 -8.91
N GLY A 358 5.98 13.35 -9.54
CA GLY A 358 5.79 14.78 -9.38
C GLY A 358 5.06 15.21 -8.13
N ILE A 359 4.18 14.36 -7.66
CA ILE A 359 3.29 14.73 -6.56
C ILE A 359 4.07 14.93 -5.25
N MET A 360 5.10 14.13 -5.00
CA MET A 360 5.93 14.22 -3.80
C MET A 360 6.88 15.41 -3.80
N LEU A 361 7.47 15.74 -4.94
CA LEU A 361 8.39 16.89 -5.07
C LEU A 361 7.69 18.22 -4.78
N ASN A 362 6.44 18.36 -5.24
CA ASN A 362 5.65 19.55 -4.99
C ASN A 362 4.85 19.52 -3.68
N SER A 363 4.84 18.41 -2.98
CA SER A 363 4.20 18.34 -1.65
C SER A 363 4.88 19.23 -0.61
N SER A 364 6.14 19.58 -0.82
CA SER A 364 6.90 20.53 0.03
C SER A 364 6.61 22.00 -0.28
N ILE A 365 6.00 22.31 -1.43
CA ILE A 365 5.63 23.68 -1.76
C ILE A 365 4.31 23.98 -1.04
N GLU A 366 4.40 24.75 0.04
CA GLU A 366 3.22 25.30 0.69
C GLU A 366 2.62 26.40 -0.19
N LEU A 367 1.67 26.00 -1.05
CA LEU A 367 0.99 26.92 -1.96
C LEU A 367 0.36 28.10 -1.20
N GLU A 368 -0.18 27.84 -0.02
CA GLU A 368 -0.68 28.88 0.89
C GLU A 368 0.44 29.88 1.28
N SER A 369 1.65 29.37 1.58
CA SER A 369 2.79 30.21 1.94
C SER A 369 3.25 31.08 0.78
N LEU A 370 3.23 30.56 -0.44
CA LEU A 370 3.54 31.33 -1.66
C LEU A 370 2.49 32.42 -1.90
N ILE A 371 1.21 32.10 -1.80
CA ILE A 371 0.11 33.06 -1.95
C ILE A 371 0.18 34.14 -0.85
N ARG A 372 0.48 33.76 0.41
CA ARG A 372 0.70 34.72 1.49
C ARG A 372 1.92 35.60 1.24
N ALA A 373 3.02 35.04 0.74
CA ALA A 373 4.24 35.78 0.44
C ALA A 373 4.05 36.78 -0.73
N SER A 374 3.10 36.53 -1.65
CA SER A 374 2.77 37.47 -2.73
C SER A 374 2.19 38.81 -2.22
N GLY A 375 1.66 38.85 -0.99
CA GLY A 375 1.02 40.03 -0.39
C GLY A 375 -0.35 40.37 -1.01
N ASP A 376 -0.85 39.59 -1.96
CA ASP A 376 -2.16 39.80 -2.60
C ASP A 376 -3.29 39.25 -1.72
N LYS A 377 -3.94 40.12 -0.96
CA LYS A 377 -5.06 39.76 -0.10
C LYS A 377 -6.23 39.15 -0.87
N SER A 378 -6.52 39.66 -2.09
CA SER A 378 -7.63 39.16 -2.91
C SER A 378 -7.38 37.72 -3.36
N LEU A 379 -6.14 37.40 -3.69
CA LEU A 379 -5.73 36.05 -4.06
C LEU A 379 -5.81 35.10 -2.85
N LEU A 380 -5.38 35.55 -1.68
CA LEU A 380 -5.48 34.77 -0.44
C LEU A 380 -6.93 34.49 -0.04
N ASP A 381 -7.80 35.50 -0.15
CA ASP A 381 -9.24 35.33 0.13
C ASP A 381 -9.90 34.35 -0.83
N GLN A 382 -9.54 34.38 -2.11
CA GLN A 382 -10.03 33.43 -3.10
C GLN A 382 -9.52 32.01 -2.85
N TYR A 383 -8.24 31.86 -2.46
CA TYR A 383 -7.67 30.59 -2.07
C TYR A 383 -8.38 29.97 -0.85
N ASN A 384 -8.59 30.79 0.21
CA ASN A 384 -9.30 30.36 1.41
C ASN A 384 -10.76 29.98 1.09
N LYS A 385 -11.42 30.72 0.20
CA LYS A 385 -12.76 30.38 -0.27
C LYS A 385 -12.78 29.04 -1.02
N ALA A 386 -11.79 28.78 -1.89
CA ALA A 386 -11.69 27.51 -2.60
C ALA A 386 -11.47 26.33 -1.64
N THR A 387 -10.61 26.50 -0.63
CA THR A 387 -10.39 25.48 0.41
C THR A 387 -11.68 25.15 1.17
N LEU A 388 -12.39 26.17 1.62
CA LEU A 388 -13.66 25.99 2.33
C LEU A 388 -14.72 25.30 1.46
N MET A 389 -14.82 25.68 0.18
CA MET A 389 -15.75 25.04 -0.76
C MET A 389 -15.43 23.56 -0.99
N ALA A 390 -14.16 23.20 -1.07
CA ALA A 390 -13.76 21.80 -1.20
C ALA A 390 -14.17 20.98 0.04
N GLU A 391 -13.92 21.50 1.25
CA GLU A 391 -14.36 20.86 2.50
C GLU A 391 -15.87 20.69 2.55
N GLN A 392 -16.62 21.71 2.13
CA GLN A 392 -18.09 21.66 2.06
C GLN A 392 -18.59 20.62 1.04
N ILE A 393 -17.95 20.52 -0.13
CA ILE A 393 -18.29 19.52 -1.15
C ILE A 393 -18.06 18.11 -0.60
N LEU A 394 -16.92 17.86 0.06
CA LEU A 394 -16.61 16.57 0.69
C LEU A 394 -17.64 16.21 1.78
N SER A 395 -17.99 17.16 2.66
CA SER A 395 -19.04 16.95 3.67
C SER A 395 -20.39 16.60 3.02
N MET A 396 -20.82 17.38 2.03
CA MET A 396 -22.09 17.11 1.32
C MET A 396 -22.08 15.75 0.60
N GLN A 397 -20.95 15.32 0.05
CA GLN A 397 -20.79 14.00 -0.56
C GLN A 397 -20.89 12.88 0.49
N SER A 398 -20.27 13.04 1.65
CA SER A 398 -20.33 12.06 2.75
C SER A 398 -21.75 11.93 3.35
N GLU A 399 -22.51 13.02 3.36
CA GLU A 399 -23.89 13.06 3.88
C GLU A 399 -24.95 12.62 2.85
N LEU A 400 -24.60 12.59 1.57
CA LEU A 400 -25.53 12.28 0.48
C LEU A 400 -26.32 10.97 0.66
N PRO A 401 -25.73 9.86 1.15
CA PRO A 401 -26.47 8.61 1.37
C PRO A 401 -27.62 8.77 2.38
N ASN A 402 -27.46 9.69 3.34
CA ASN A 402 -28.41 9.95 4.42
C ASN A 402 -29.37 11.13 4.14
N ALA A 403 -29.22 11.78 2.97
CA ALA A 403 -30.02 12.94 2.64
C ALA A 403 -31.52 12.57 2.41
N THR A 404 -32.41 13.33 3.00
CA THR A 404 -33.88 13.14 2.87
C THR A 404 -34.33 13.27 1.41
N ASN A 405 -33.68 14.13 0.62
CA ASN A 405 -33.90 14.30 -0.82
C ASN A 405 -32.57 14.21 -1.56
N GLN A 406 -32.18 12.99 -1.90
CA GLN A 406 -30.89 12.72 -2.57
C GLN A 406 -30.79 13.38 -3.94
N THR A 407 -31.89 13.55 -4.67
CA THR A 407 -31.89 14.20 -6.00
C THR A 407 -31.51 15.67 -5.88
N GLU A 408 -32.08 16.38 -4.93
CA GLU A 408 -31.77 17.79 -4.69
C GLU A 408 -30.37 17.98 -4.09
N ALA A 409 -29.99 17.09 -3.18
CA ALA A 409 -28.62 17.08 -2.63
C ALA A 409 -27.56 16.89 -3.73
N ARG A 410 -27.78 15.98 -4.67
CA ARG A 410 -26.90 15.79 -5.85
C ARG A 410 -26.79 17.03 -6.72
N LYS A 411 -27.94 17.68 -7.04
CA LYS A 411 -27.92 18.91 -7.83
C LYS A 411 -27.12 20.01 -7.12
N ASN A 412 -27.25 20.09 -5.81
CA ASN A 412 -26.50 21.07 -5.03
C ASN A 412 -24.98 20.77 -5.07
N ILE A 413 -24.58 19.51 -4.93
CA ILE A 413 -23.16 19.10 -5.04
C ILE A 413 -22.61 19.44 -6.43
N ILE A 414 -23.34 19.14 -7.50
CA ILE A 414 -22.91 19.47 -8.88
C ILE A 414 -22.71 20.97 -9.02
N ARG A 415 -23.66 21.79 -8.59
CA ARG A 415 -23.55 23.25 -8.64
C ARG A 415 -22.33 23.76 -7.85
N GLN A 416 -22.10 23.22 -6.66
CA GLN A 416 -20.95 23.62 -5.84
C GLN A 416 -19.63 23.19 -6.50
N LYS A 417 -19.57 22.05 -7.16
CA LYS A 417 -18.40 21.63 -7.94
C LYS A 417 -18.14 22.56 -9.12
N GLU A 418 -19.16 22.97 -9.86
CA GLU A 418 -19.04 23.94 -10.98
C GLU A 418 -18.53 25.31 -10.49
N GLU A 419 -19.07 25.82 -9.38
CA GLU A 419 -18.60 27.07 -8.76
C GLU A 419 -17.13 26.96 -8.29
N TYR A 420 -16.77 25.82 -7.71
CA TYR A 420 -15.42 25.53 -7.28
C TYR A 420 -14.43 25.47 -8.45
N GLU A 421 -14.79 24.81 -9.55
CA GLU A 421 -13.97 24.76 -10.77
C GLU A 421 -13.73 26.14 -11.36
N GLN A 422 -14.75 26.99 -11.41
CA GLN A 422 -14.60 28.38 -11.85
C GLN A 422 -13.64 29.16 -10.96
N LEU A 423 -13.77 29.02 -9.66
CA LEU A 423 -12.88 29.67 -8.70
C LEU A 423 -11.43 29.19 -8.86
N GLN A 424 -11.21 27.91 -9.15
CA GLN A 424 -9.88 27.36 -9.44
C GLN A 424 -9.30 27.94 -10.73
N LEU A 425 -10.11 28.05 -11.80
CA LEU A 425 -9.68 28.66 -13.06
C LEU A 425 -9.28 30.12 -12.86
N ASP A 426 -9.99 30.86 -12.02
CA ASP A 426 -9.67 32.24 -11.70
C ASP A 426 -8.36 32.36 -10.88
N LEU A 427 -8.15 31.46 -9.93
CA LEU A 427 -6.90 31.34 -9.17
C LEU A 427 -5.70 31.03 -10.09
N MET A 428 -5.88 30.09 -11.05
CA MET A 428 -4.85 29.76 -12.05
C MET A 428 -4.48 30.93 -12.94
N ARG A 429 -5.43 31.78 -13.30
CA ARG A 429 -5.20 32.97 -14.11
C ARG A 429 -4.51 34.09 -13.35
N LYS A 430 -4.71 34.18 -12.04
CA LYS A 430 -4.23 35.27 -11.19
C LYS A 430 -2.92 34.94 -10.46
N SER A 431 -2.63 33.67 -10.24
CA SER A 431 -1.42 33.21 -9.57
C SER A 431 -0.59 32.34 -10.49
N THR A 432 0.60 32.79 -10.85
CA THR A 432 1.57 32.02 -11.63
C THR A 432 1.94 30.72 -10.89
N ASP A 433 2.19 30.82 -9.59
CA ASP A 433 2.57 29.67 -8.75
C ASP A 433 1.48 28.60 -8.69
N PHE A 434 0.20 29.01 -8.59
CA PHE A 434 -0.93 28.08 -8.63
C PHE A 434 -1.09 27.45 -10.01
N GLY A 435 -0.90 28.24 -11.07
CA GLY A 435 -0.94 27.76 -12.45
C GLY A 435 0.16 26.75 -12.74
N ASP A 436 1.37 27.03 -12.31
CA ASP A 436 2.55 26.14 -12.49
C ASP A 436 2.39 24.84 -11.71
N TYR A 437 1.92 24.87 -10.47
CA TYR A 437 1.61 23.66 -9.69
C TYR A 437 0.57 22.78 -10.40
N THR A 438 -0.49 23.38 -10.92
CA THR A 438 -1.53 22.65 -11.63
C THR A 438 -1.02 22.06 -12.94
N ARG A 439 -0.25 22.82 -13.71
CA ARG A 439 0.40 22.36 -14.95
C ARG A 439 1.33 21.19 -14.66
N TYR A 440 2.12 21.27 -13.60
CA TYR A 440 3.04 20.23 -13.18
C TYR A 440 2.33 18.88 -12.92
N LEU A 441 1.13 18.90 -12.33
CA LEU A 441 0.35 17.69 -12.07
C LEU A 441 -0.42 17.17 -13.29
N SER A 442 -0.48 17.92 -14.39
CA SER A 442 -1.25 17.57 -15.58
C SER A 442 -0.42 17.12 -16.78
N VAL A 443 0.92 17.17 -16.69
CA VAL A 443 1.83 16.74 -17.76
C VAL A 443 1.62 15.27 -18.09
N LYS A 444 1.47 14.98 -19.37
CA LYS A 444 1.34 13.65 -19.94
C LYS A 444 2.53 13.33 -20.85
N TRP A 445 2.69 12.06 -21.23
CA TRP A 445 3.77 11.61 -22.08
C TRP A 445 3.85 12.38 -23.43
N GLN A 446 2.70 12.80 -23.99
CA GLN A 446 2.65 13.57 -25.22
C GLN A 446 3.28 14.97 -25.05
N ASP A 447 3.13 15.56 -23.86
CA ASP A 447 3.72 16.88 -23.59
C ASP A 447 5.23 16.77 -23.45
N VAL A 448 5.74 15.73 -22.82
CA VAL A 448 7.18 15.41 -22.81
C VAL A 448 7.70 15.22 -24.23
N GLN A 449 6.99 14.42 -25.04
CA GLN A 449 7.39 14.12 -26.40
C GLN A 449 7.51 15.37 -27.29
N LYS A 450 6.55 16.31 -27.21
CA LYS A 450 6.56 17.56 -27.98
C LYS A 450 7.81 18.39 -27.75
N HIS A 451 8.45 18.26 -26.60
CA HIS A 451 9.65 19.00 -26.22
C HIS A 451 10.95 18.20 -26.41
N LEU A 452 10.86 16.95 -26.88
CA LEU A 452 12.03 16.19 -27.30
C LEU A 452 12.40 16.56 -28.75
N HIS A 453 13.67 16.86 -29.00
CA HIS A 453 14.15 17.30 -30.32
C HIS A 453 15.37 16.48 -30.77
N GLY A 454 15.57 16.40 -32.09
CA GLY A 454 16.71 15.70 -32.69
C GLY A 454 16.77 14.24 -32.27
N ASN A 455 17.94 13.75 -31.88
CA ASN A 455 18.17 12.40 -31.40
C ASN A 455 18.11 12.34 -29.86
N SER A 456 17.20 13.07 -29.22
CA SER A 456 17.04 13.00 -27.77
C SER A 456 16.10 11.88 -27.35
N ILE A 457 16.32 11.32 -26.15
CA ILE A 457 15.42 10.34 -25.54
C ILE A 457 15.10 10.74 -24.09
N ALA A 458 13.89 10.40 -23.65
CA ALA A 458 13.49 10.51 -22.26
C ALA A 458 13.25 9.12 -21.68
N ILE A 459 13.78 8.85 -20.48
CA ILE A 459 13.67 7.56 -19.78
C ILE A 459 13.11 7.81 -18.38
N GLU A 460 11.92 7.28 -18.09
CA GLU A 460 11.41 7.16 -16.74
C GLU A 460 11.75 5.76 -16.22
N PHE A 461 12.59 5.66 -15.20
CA PHE A 461 12.79 4.39 -14.49
C PHE A 461 11.69 4.18 -13.46
N ALA A 462 11.30 2.94 -13.24
CA ALA A 462 10.35 2.52 -12.22
C ALA A 462 10.89 1.33 -11.44
N LEU A 463 10.72 1.36 -10.13
CA LEU A 463 10.92 0.19 -9.28
C LEU A 463 9.59 -0.55 -9.17
N ILE A 464 9.51 -1.73 -9.77
CA ILE A 464 8.30 -2.57 -9.80
C ILE A 464 8.43 -3.72 -8.82
N ASP A 465 7.37 -3.95 -8.04
CA ASP A 465 7.28 -5.00 -7.03
C ASP A 465 6.36 -6.10 -7.53
N ASP A 466 6.94 -7.24 -7.89
CA ASP A 466 6.18 -8.41 -8.35
C ASP A 466 6.15 -9.47 -7.23
N GLU A 467 5.38 -9.19 -6.17
CA GLU A 467 5.25 -10.05 -5.00
C GLU A 467 4.80 -11.48 -5.33
N LEU A 468 4.15 -11.68 -6.48
CA LEU A 468 3.64 -12.99 -6.92
C LEU A 468 4.73 -13.88 -7.50
N LEU A 469 5.80 -13.31 -8.07
CA LEU A 469 6.82 -14.06 -8.80
C LEU A 469 8.16 -14.15 -8.08
N ALA A 470 8.54 -13.16 -7.28
CA ALA A 470 9.78 -13.17 -6.52
C ALA A 470 9.77 -12.10 -5.39
N PRO A 471 10.44 -12.36 -4.26
CA PRO A 471 10.60 -11.35 -3.19
C PRO A 471 11.60 -10.24 -3.58
N ASP A 472 11.97 -10.11 -4.85
CA ASP A 472 12.96 -9.18 -5.36
C ASP A 472 12.32 -8.19 -6.33
N LYS A 473 12.44 -6.91 -6.01
CA LYS A 473 11.95 -5.82 -6.87
C LYS A 473 12.76 -5.75 -8.15
N HIS A 474 12.09 -5.46 -9.25
CA HIS A 474 12.71 -5.28 -10.56
C HIS A 474 12.70 -3.80 -10.96
N LEU A 475 13.66 -3.43 -11.78
CA LEU A 475 13.64 -2.16 -12.47
C LEU A 475 12.92 -2.30 -13.81
N ALA A 476 12.18 -1.29 -14.19
CA ALA A 476 11.64 -1.10 -15.54
C ALA A 476 12.06 0.27 -16.06
N ALA A 477 12.13 0.41 -17.36
CA ALA A 477 12.36 1.67 -18.04
C ALA A 477 11.22 1.94 -19.03
N PHE A 478 10.77 3.18 -19.08
CA PHE A 478 9.81 3.67 -20.07
C PHE A 478 10.53 4.68 -20.93
N VAL A 479 10.79 4.32 -22.18
CA VAL A 479 11.57 5.11 -23.13
C VAL A 479 10.66 5.83 -24.11
N LEU A 480 10.95 7.11 -24.35
CA LEU A 480 10.20 7.97 -25.27
C LEU A 480 11.17 8.73 -26.18
N ARG A 481 10.88 8.74 -27.49
CA ARG A 481 11.64 9.47 -28.51
C ARG A 481 10.77 10.49 -29.23
N PRO A 482 11.35 11.48 -29.90
CA PRO A 482 10.63 12.33 -30.83
C PRO A 482 9.92 11.48 -31.91
N GLY A 483 8.63 11.74 -32.13
CA GLY A 483 7.85 11.06 -33.16
C GLY A 483 7.34 9.66 -32.81
N ASP A 484 7.65 9.10 -31.65
CA ASP A 484 7.07 7.82 -31.21
C ASP A 484 5.54 7.95 -31.05
N THR A 485 4.79 6.92 -31.43
CA THR A 485 3.33 6.89 -31.22
C THR A 485 2.94 6.53 -29.81
N SER A 486 3.86 6.01 -29.03
CA SER A 486 3.73 5.68 -27.61
C SER A 486 5.11 5.50 -26.98
N PRO A 487 5.25 5.67 -25.65
CA PRO A 487 6.42 5.18 -24.92
C PRO A 487 6.61 3.68 -25.13
N THR A 488 7.81 3.18 -24.89
CA THR A 488 8.12 1.75 -24.85
C THR A 488 8.47 1.35 -23.42
N ALA A 489 7.77 0.35 -22.88
CA ALA A 489 8.07 -0.22 -21.58
C ALA A 489 9.06 -1.39 -21.73
N ILE A 490 10.08 -1.44 -20.88
CA ILE A 490 11.15 -2.44 -20.91
C ILE A 490 11.38 -2.92 -19.48
N LYS A 491 11.25 -4.23 -19.24
CA LYS A 491 11.62 -4.82 -17.95
C LYS A 491 13.15 -5.00 -17.92
N LEU A 492 13.76 -4.49 -16.87
CA LEU A 492 15.21 -4.54 -16.65
C LEU A 492 15.56 -5.63 -15.61
N MET A 493 16.74 -5.52 -15.03
CA MET A 493 17.23 -6.44 -14.02
C MET A 493 16.57 -6.26 -12.65
N SER A 494 16.77 -7.24 -11.76
CA SER A 494 16.32 -7.12 -10.37
C SER A 494 17.18 -6.12 -9.59
N GLN A 495 16.56 -5.44 -8.62
CA GLN A 495 17.25 -4.51 -7.74
C GLN A 495 18.38 -5.20 -6.95
N LYS A 496 18.14 -6.44 -6.51
CA LYS A 496 19.13 -7.23 -5.76
C LYS A 496 20.37 -7.53 -6.61
N LEU A 497 20.17 -7.90 -7.88
CA LEU A 497 21.28 -8.14 -8.81
C LEU A 497 22.07 -6.86 -9.03
N LEU A 498 21.40 -5.74 -9.32
CA LEU A 498 22.05 -4.44 -9.50
C LEU A 498 22.82 -4.02 -8.24
N SER A 499 22.21 -4.15 -7.05
CA SER A 499 22.89 -3.84 -5.78
C SER A 499 24.14 -4.66 -5.58
N LYS A 500 24.09 -5.95 -5.93
CA LYS A 500 25.25 -6.85 -5.81
C LYS A 500 26.37 -6.45 -6.78
N GLU A 501 26.03 -6.14 -8.02
CA GLU A 501 27.00 -5.70 -9.03
C GLU A 501 27.65 -4.36 -8.63
N MET A 502 26.88 -3.42 -8.08
CA MET A 502 27.36 -2.10 -7.67
C MET A 502 28.20 -2.10 -6.39
N GLN A 503 28.19 -3.15 -5.60
CA GLN A 503 29.08 -3.32 -4.44
C GLN A 503 30.52 -3.72 -4.82
N SER A 504 30.74 -4.13 -6.07
CA SER A 504 32.08 -4.45 -6.55
C SER A 504 32.96 -3.19 -6.64
N PRO A 505 34.21 -3.20 -6.15
CA PRO A 505 35.13 -2.08 -6.31
C PRO A 505 35.38 -1.69 -7.78
N THR A 506 35.13 -2.62 -8.72
CA THR A 506 35.29 -2.42 -10.16
C THR A 506 34.00 -2.08 -10.89
N ALA A 507 32.90 -1.84 -10.15
CA ALA A 507 31.57 -1.63 -10.73
C ALA A 507 31.53 -0.53 -11.81
N PHE A 508 32.30 0.56 -11.61
CA PHE A 508 32.34 1.69 -12.52
C PHE A 508 33.53 1.64 -13.50
N THR A 509 34.36 0.59 -13.48
CA THR A 509 35.56 0.49 -14.31
C THR A 509 35.55 -0.70 -15.26
N THR A 510 34.61 -1.63 -15.09
CA THR A 510 34.47 -2.81 -15.97
C THR A 510 33.31 -2.65 -16.93
N THR A 511 33.53 -2.96 -18.20
CA THR A 511 32.47 -3.01 -19.24
C THR A 511 31.35 -3.96 -18.92
N GLU A 512 31.63 -5.01 -18.14
CA GLU A 512 30.65 -6.08 -17.87
C GLU A 512 29.44 -5.54 -17.10
N ASN A 513 29.64 -4.75 -16.05
CA ASN A 513 28.55 -4.19 -15.24
C ASN A 513 27.77 -3.10 -16.00
N GLY A 514 28.46 -2.21 -16.71
CA GLY A 514 27.81 -1.20 -17.55
C GLY A 514 27.03 -1.82 -18.70
N ALA A 515 27.63 -2.83 -19.36
CA ALA A 515 26.96 -3.56 -20.43
C ALA A 515 25.70 -4.28 -19.95
N HIS A 516 25.71 -4.88 -18.74
CA HIS A 516 24.54 -5.52 -18.15
C HIS A 516 23.39 -4.54 -17.94
N PHE A 517 23.67 -3.39 -17.33
CA PHE A 517 22.64 -2.39 -17.05
C PHE A 517 22.06 -1.79 -18.34
N TRP A 518 22.94 -1.37 -19.29
CA TRP A 518 22.51 -0.68 -20.49
C TRP A 518 22.04 -1.59 -21.63
N LYS A 519 22.31 -2.90 -21.57
CA LYS A 519 22.02 -3.86 -22.65
C LYS A 519 20.57 -3.80 -23.16
N ALA A 520 19.61 -3.77 -22.25
CA ALA A 520 18.20 -3.74 -22.63
C ALA A 520 17.77 -2.38 -23.23
N LEU A 521 18.57 -1.34 -23.02
CA LEU A 521 18.33 0.02 -23.50
C LEU A 521 19.24 0.41 -24.69
N ASP A 522 20.15 -0.48 -25.11
CA ASP A 522 21.17 -0.18 -26.12
C ASP A 522 20.57 0.26 -27.48
N GLU A 523 19.46 -0.35 -27.89
CA GLU A 523 18.74 0.03 -29.11
C GLU A 523 18.35 1.53 -29.14
N TYR A 524 18.08 2.11 -27.99
CA TYR A 524 17.67 3.51 -27.82
C TYR A 524 18.87 4.41 -27.58
N ILE A 525 19.76 4.02 -26.67
CA ILE A 525 20.92 4.80 -26.25
C ILE A 525 21.93 4.98 -27.39
N SER A 526 22.19 3.93 -28.16
CA SER A 526 23.16 3.97 -29.27
C SER A 526 22.83 5.06 -30.30
N LYS A 527 21.54 5.31 -30.55
CA LYS A 527 21.03 6.29 -31.51
C LYS A 527 20.84 7.68 -30.95
N ALA A 528 20.92 7.83 -29.61
CA ALA A 528 20.68 9.10 -28.95
C ALA A 528 21.96 9.92 -28.82
N ASP A 529 21.82 11.23 -28.98
CA ASP A 529 22.87 12.22 -28.66
C ASP A 529 22.65 12.83 -27.27
N THR A 530 21.38 12.95 -26.87
CA THR A 530 20.96 13.50 -25.59
C THR A 530 20.02 12.53 -24.86
N ILE A 531 20.28 12.28 -23.60
CA ILE A 531 19.53 11.37 -22.74
C ILE A 531 19.05 12.14 -21.52
N TYR A 532 17.73 12.24 -21.37
CA TYR A 532 17.09 12.68 -20.14
C TYR A 532 16.59 11.47 -19.38
N PHE A 533 16.95 11.33 -18.11
CA PHE A 533 16.41 10.21 -17.34
C PHE A 533 16.02 10.60 -15.92
N SER A 534 14.98 9.95 -15.44
CA SER A 534 14.50 10.07 -14.06
C SER A 534 14.73 8.74 -13.33
N PRO A 535 15.55 8.72 -12.26
CA PRO A 535 15.80 7.53 -11.48
C PRO A 535 14.60 7.11 -10.62
N ASP A 536 14.59 5.86 -10.14
CA ASP A 536 13.70 5.36 -9.10
C ASP A 536 14.40 4.33 -8.23
N GLY A 537 13.93 4.14 -6.98
CA GLY A 537 14.49 3.18 -6.04
C GLY A 537 15.99 3.39 -5.82
N ILE A 538 16.77 2.31 -5.95
CA ILE A 538 18.22 2.33 -5.74
C ILE A 538 18.98 3.25 -6.72
N LEU A 539 18.38 3.54 -7.89
CA LEU A 539 19.02 4.42 -8.87
C LEU A 539 19.21 5.87 -8.37
N HIS A 540 18.48 6.28 -7.32
CA HIS A 540 18.74 7.56 -6.67
C HIS A 540 20.11 7.62 -5.99
N GLN A 541 20.63 6.46 -5.56
CA GLN A 541 21.91 6.34 -4.86
C GLN A 541 23.05 5.93 -5.79
N LEU A 542 22.76 5.51 -7.02
CA LEU A 542 23.73 5.00 -7.98
C LEU A 542 23.89 5.99 -9.14
N PRO A 543 25.11 6.47 -9.42
CA PRO A 543 25.42 7.32 -10.56
C PRO A 543 25.56 6.47 -11.84
N VAL A 544 24.45 5.87 -12.31
CA VAL A 544 24.44 4.92 -13.43
C VAL A 544 24.95 5.54 -14.74
N GLU A 545 24.83 6.85 -14.91
CA GLU A 545 25.36 7.61 -16.04
C GLU A 545 26.88 7.53 -16.16
N TYR A 546 27.58 7.18 -15.10
CA TYR A 546 29.03 6.95 -15.10
C TYR A 546 29.41 5.49 -15.29
N LEU A 547 28.45 4.58 -15.46
CA LEU A 547 28.76 3.21 -15.86
C LEU A 547 29.34 3.18 -17.28
N PRO A 548 30.34 2.31 -17.56
CA PRO A 548 30.90 2.12 -18.88
C PRO A 548 29.83 1.73 -19.90
N TYR A 549 29.89 2.32 -21.08
CA TYR A 549 28.97 2.05 -22.18
C TYR A 549 29.75 1.80 -23.49
N GLY A 550 29.33 0.78 -24.25
CA GLY A 550 29.95 0.41 -25.52
C GLY A 550 31.37 -0.19 -25.39
N ALA A 551 32.04 -0.36 -26.52
CA ALA A 551 33.34 -1.06 -26.60
C ALA A 551 34.52 -0.28 -26.00
N GLY A 552 34.37 1.01 -25.72
CA GLY A 552 35.49 1.88 -25.31
C GLY A 552 35.70 2.01 -23.80
N ASN A 553 34.98 1.33 -22.95
CA ASN A 553 35.04 1.44 -21.49
C ASN A 553 34.84 2.86 -20.92
N LEU A 554 34.37 3.80 -21.72
CA LEU A 554 34.11 5.15 -21.26
C LEU A 554 32.73 5.24 -20.62
N PRO A 555 32.56 6.00 -19.53
CA PRO A 555 31.26 6.32 -18.97
C PRO A 555 30.28 6.85 -20.00
N LEU A 556 29.00 6.50 -19.90
CA LEU A 556 27.95 6.98 -20.79
C LEU A 556 27.93 8.51 -20.83
N ALA A 557 28.07 9.17 -19.68
CA ALA A 557 28.08 10.63 -19.56
C ALA A 557 29.26 11.33 -20.26
N PHE A 558 30.33 10.58 -20.64
CA PHE A 558 31.45 11.13 -21.42
C PHE A 558 31.25 10.96 -22.92
N GLN A 559 30.27 10.15 -23.33
CA GLN A 559 29.98 9.83 -24.73
C GLN A 559 28.72 10.53 -25.24
N LYS A 560 27.78 10.86 -24.35
CA LYS A 560 26.48 11.43 -24.64
C LYS A 560 26.19 12.60 -23.68
N ALA A 561 25.32 13.52 -24.09
CA ALA A 561 24.76 14.51 -23.18
C ALA A 561 23.71 13.82 -22.29
N VAL A 562 23.99 13.67 -21.00
CA VAL A 562 23.12 12.95 -20.06
C VAL A 562 22.63 13.90 -18.98
N TYR A 563 21.32 13.97 -18.80
CA TYR A 563 20.66 14.83 -17.81
C TYR A 563 19.83 13.97 -16.86
N ARG A 564 20.16 14.03 -15.58
CA ARG A 564 19.38 13.39 -14.50
C ARG A 564 18.32 14.37 -14.02
N LEU A 565 17.07 13.97 -14.10
CA LEU A 565 15.90 14.76 -13.72
C LEU A 565 15.17 14.09 -12.55
N SER A 566 14.38 14.85 -11.79
CA SER A 566 13.48 14.25 -10.78
C SER A 566 12.31 13.54 -11.46
N SER A 567 11.83 14.06 -12.59
CA SER A 567 10.90 13.40 -13.52
C SER A 567 11.11 13.99 -14.92
N THR A 568 10.94 13.18 -15.97
CA THR A 568 11.03 13.65 -17.36
C THR A 568 9.95 14.66 -17.73
N LYS A 569 8.93 14.88 -16.91
CA LYS A 569 7.97 15.97 -17.07
C LYS A 569 8.63 17.37 -17.05
N GLU A 570 9.80 17.49 -16.40
CA GLU A 570 10.57 18.76 -16.41
C GLU A 570 10.95 19.22 -17.81
N ILE A 571 11.03 18.30 -18.79
CA ILE A 571 11.26 18.60 -20.20
C ILE A 571 10.09 19.41 -20.79
N ALA A 572 8.87 19.16 -20.34
CA ALA A 572 7.64 19.80 -20.82
C ALA A 572 7.32 21.11 -20.09
N LEU A 573 8.06 21.44 -19.04
CA LEU A 573 7.84 22.64 -18.26
C LEU A 573 8.77 23.76 -18.74
N ASP A 574 8.21 24.91 -19.07
CA ASP A 574 8.99 26.08 -19.48
C ASP A 574 9.97 26.52 -18.38
N LYS A 575 11.27 26.37 -18.65
CA LYS A 575 12.34 26.78 -17.73
C LYS A 575 12.47 28.30 -17.54
N ALA A 576 11.65 29.09 -18.21
CA ALA A 576 11.72 30.54 -18.17
C ALA A 576 11.38 31.18 -16.80
N SER A 577 10.76 30.40 -15.89
CA SER A 577 10.37 30.90 -14.57
C SER A 577 11.32 30.45 -13.42
N LEU A 578 12.31 29.61 -13.68
CA LEU A 578 13.27 29.17 -12.67
C LEU A 578 14.61 29.91 -12.83
N ASN A 579 14.68 31.11 -12.27
CA ASN A 579 15.95 31.80 -12.05
C ASN A 579 16.76 31.08 -10.98
N TYR A 580 17.53 30.07 -11.36
CA TYR A 580 18.54 29.50 -10.47
C TYR A 580 19.71 30.49 -10.36
N SER A 581 19.83 31.17 -9.24
CA SER A 581 20.99 32.05 -8.95
C SER A 581 22.25 31.24 -8.54
N SER A 582 22.14 29.93 -8.32
CA SER A 582 23.28 29.04 -8.07
C SER A 582 22.91 27.58 -8.34
N ALA A 583 23.79 26.84 -9.02
CA ALA A 583 23.76 25.39 -9.08
C ALA A 583 24.72 24.85 -8.00
N ALA A 584 24.22 24.05 -7.07
CA ALA A 584 25.06 23.25 -6.17
C ALA A 584 25.21 21.86 -6.78
N LEU A 585 26.44 21.47 -7.08
CA LEU A 585 26.80 20.08 -7.37
C LEU A 585 27.02 19.40 -6.02
N PHE A 586 26.21 18.40 -5.70
CA PHE A 586 26.45 17.50 -4.56
C PHE A 586 27.03 16.19 -5.01
#